data_d8168d7b85412970d9a562b43ddc8b9e
#
_entry.id   d8168d7b85412970d9a562b43ddc8b9e
#
_cell.length_a   1.000
_cell.length_b   1.000
_cell.length_c   1.000
_cell.angle_alpha   90.00
_cell.angle_beta   90.00
_cell.angle_gamma   90.00
#
_symmetry.space_group_name_H-M   'P 1'
#
loop_
_entity.id
_entity.type
_entity.pdbx_description
1 polymer ?
#
loop_
_entity_poly.entity_id
_entity_poly.type
_entity_poly.pdbx_seq_one_letter_code
_entity_poly.pdbx_strand_id
1 'polypeptide(L)'
;MTEEFKKNMEKGNIKASKKILLTGFEAFNGRTLNPSQLIVERITAPEDIQLIKRILPVEFDRTTGILEELVKKESPDIILSLGQAGNSPYIHVERVAINMDNGMYSDGTAVLADSAGVEKVDGVIFPEGENAYFSTLPVWDLIRKVNEAG
;
A
#
# COMPACT_ATOMS: atom_id res chain seq x y z
N MET A 1 -4.03 15.11 31.56
CA MET A 1 -4.02 13.63 31.58
C MET A 1 -4.88 13.19 32.74
N THR A 2 -6.04 12.57 32.44
CA THR A 2 -7.04 12.26 33.47
C THR A 2 -6.55 11.12 34.39
N GLU A 3 -7.02 11.10 35.63
CA GLU A 3 -6.73 10.04 36.62
C GLU A 3 -7.12 8.64 36.09
N GLU A 4 -8.18 8.57 35.30
CA GLU A 4 -8.65 7.35 34.65
C GLU A 4 -7.66 6.84 33.60
N PHE A 5 -7.02 7.73 32.86
CA PHE A 5 -5.96 7.39 31.90
C PHE A 5 -4.72 6.82 32.58
N LYS A 6 -4.31 7.42 33.71
CA LYS A 6 -3.20 6.91 34.54
C LYS A 6 -3.50 5.52 35.11
N LYS A 7 -4.73 5.32 35.64
CA LYS A 7 -5.17 4.06 36.23
C LYS A 7 -5.25 2.91 35.19
N ASN A 8 -5.52 3.23 33.93
CA ASN A 8 -5.54 2.26 32.84
C ASN A 8 -4.12 1.94 32.33
N MET A 9 -3.18 2.88 32.38
CA MET A 9 -1.76 2.63 32.11
C MET A 9 -1.12 1.73 33.18
N GLU A 10 -1.44 1.94 34.44
CA GLU A 10 -0.93 1.12 35.56
C GLU A 10 -1.46 -0.32 35.56
N LYS A 11 -2.60 -0.56 34.89
CA LYS A 11 -3.19 -1.92 34.75
C LYS A 11 -2.63 -2.74 33.59
N GLY A 12 -1.64 -2.20 32.80
CA GLY A 12 -1.05 -2.91 31.67
C GLY A 12 -2.03 -3.22 30.52
N ASN A 13 -3.21 -2.58 30.51
CA ASN A 13 -4.32 -2.93 29.64
C ASN A 13 -4.50 -2.01 28.41
N ILE A 14 -3.60 -1.02 28.20
CA ILE A 14 -3.58 -0.26 26.95
C ILE A 14 -2.51 -0.88 26.07
N LYS A 15 -2.87 -1.93 25.35
CA LYS A 15 -2.11 -2.36 24.19
C LYS A 15 -2.11 -1.19 23.21
N ALA A 16 -0.93 -0.59 22.95
CA ALA A 16 -0.83 0.46 21.93
C ALA A 16 -1.42 -0.09 20.64
N SER A 17 -2.48 0.54 20.14
CA SER A 17 -3.08 0.14 18.87
C SER A 17 -2.08 0.28 17.75
N LYS A 18 -1.90 -0.76 16.93
CA LYS A 18 -1.06 -0.69 15.75
C LYS A 18 -1.73 0.18 14.70
N LYS A 19 -0.97 1.13 14.16
CA LYS A 19 -1.45 2.02 13.10
C LYS A 19 -1.04 1.46 11.73
N ILE A 20 -2.03 1.15 10.90
CA ILE A 20 -1.83 0.60 9.56
C ILE A 20 -2.31 1.61 8.53
N LEU A 21 -1.42 2.02 7.62
CA LEU A 21 -1.79 2.72 6.41
C LEU A 21 -2.09 1.69 5.31
N LEU A 22 -3.37 1.59 4.94
CA LEU A 22 -3.84 0.72 3.87
C LEU A 22 -4.15 1.55 2.64
N THR A 23 -3.52 1.23 1.51
CA THR A 23 -3.75 1.93 0.26
C THR A 23 -4.27 1.02 -0.84
N GLY A 24 -5.03 1.58 -1.76
CA GLY A 24 -5.46 0.99 -3.02
C GLY A 24 -5.43 2.07 -4.09
N PHE A 25 -5.78 1.73 -5.30
CA PHE A 25 -5.74 2.63 -6.44
C PHE A 25 -7.12 2.85 -7.05
N GLU A 26 -7.32 4.05 -7.60
CA GLU A 26 -8.46 4.38 -8.44
C GLU A 26 -8.53 3.45 -9.67
N ALA A 27 -9.70 3.41 -10.31
CA ALA A 27 -9.85 2.76 -11.61
C ALA A 27 -8.98 3.46 -12.66
N PHE A 28 -8.36 2.70 -13.53
CA PHE A 28 -7.45 3.21 -14.55
C PHE A 28 -7.63 2.47 -15.88
N ASN A 29 -7.02 2.98 -16.92
CA ASN A 29 -6.99 2.36 -18.25
C ASN A 29 -8.41 2.08 -18.81
N GLY A 30 -9.32 3.07 -18.67
CA GLY A 30 -10.71 2.96 -19.15
C GLY A 30 -11.61 2.01 -18.36
N ARG A 31 -11.13 1.41 -17.27
CA ARG A 31 -11.93 0.58 -16.38
C ARG A 31 -12.80 1.42 -15.46
N THR A 32 -13.95 0.90 -15.06
CA THR A 32 -14.87 1.57 -14.12
C THR A 32 -14.64 1.18 -12.68
N LEU A 33 -13.88 0.12 -12.41
CA LEU A 33 -13.62 -0.42 -11.09
C LEU A 33 -12.15 -0.86 -10.97
N ASN A 34 -11.62 -0.72 -9.75
CA ASN A 34 -10.36 -1.31 -9.34
C ASN A 34 -10.61 -2.18 -8.08
N PRO A 35 -10.29 -3.48 -8.09
CA PRO A 35 -10.50 -4.35 -6.94
C PRO A 35 -9.80 -3.84 -5.67
N SER A 36 -8.62 -3.23 -5.78
CA SER A 36 -7.90 -2.70 -4.63
C SER A 36 -8.66 -1.56 -3.96
N GLN A 37 -9.30 -0.67 -4.73
CA GLN A 37 -10.19 0.36 -4.20
C GLN A 37 -11.34 -0.25 -3.40
N LEU A 38 -12.05 -1.21 -3.99
CA LEU A 38 -13.21 -1.85 -3.35
C LEU A 38 -12.84 -2.54 -2.03
N ILE A 39 -11.66 -3.17 -1.96
CA ILE A 39 -11.17 -3.80 -0.72
C ILE A 39 -10.90 -2.74 0.33
N VAL A 40 -10.15 -1.68 -0.02
CA VAL A 40 -9.83 -0.59 0.92
C VAL A 40 -11.10 0.07 1.47
N GLU A 41 -12.09 0.32 0.63
CA GLU A 41 -13.34 0.95 1.05
C GLU A 41 -14.14 0.07 2.04
N ARG A 42 -14.17 -1.23 1.80
CA ARG A 42 -15.04 -2.17 2.53
C ARG A 42 -14.41 -2.78 3.79
N ILE A 43 -13.10 -2.95 3.81
CA ILE A 43 -12.43 -3.61 4.93
C ILE A 43 -12.64 -2.84 6.24
N THR A 44 -12.85 -3.54 7.32
CA THR A 44 -12.86 -3.01 8.68
C THR A 44 -11.71 -3.61 9.48
N ALA A 45 -11.23 -2.88 10.47
CA ALA A 45 -10.18 -3.36 11.35
C ALA A 45 -10.74 -3.77 12.71
N PRO A 46 -10.09 -4.71 13.41
CA PRO A 46 -10.34 -4.96 14.84
C PRO A 46 -10.12 -3.70 15.69
N GLU A 47 -10.70 -3.67 16.88
CA GLU A 47 -10.64 -2.50 17.79
C GLU A 47 -9.22 -2.11 18.21
N ASP A 48 -8.29 -3.07 18.22
CA ASP A 48 -6.88 -2.84 18.58
C ASP A 48 -6.01 -2.36 17.40
N ILE A 49 -6.62 -2.07 16.23
CA ILE A 49 -5.94 -1.58 15.03
C ILE A 49 -6.54 -0.25 14.60
N GLN A 50 -5.69 0.77 14.51
CA GLN A 50 -6.04 2.03 13.85
C GLN A 50 -5.77 1.91 12.36
N LEU A 51 -6.83 1.79 11.56
CA LEU A 51 -6.73 1.66 10.11
C LEU A 51 -6.92 3.01 9.41
N ILE A 52 -5.88 3.49 8.75
CA ILE A 52 -5.90 4.67 7.89
C ILE A 52 -6.02 4.16 6.45
N LYS A 53 -7.07 4.58 5.76
CA LYS A 53 -7.37 4.16 4.40
C LYS A 53 -7.10 5.28 3.40
N ARG A 54 -6.48 4.95 2.27
CA ARG A 54 -6.28 5.91 1.19
C ARG A 54 -6.43 5.25 -0.17
N ILE A 55 -7.21 5.86 -1.04
CA ILE A 55 -7.23 5.56 -2.46
C ILE A 55 -6.27 6.53 -3.15
N LEU A 56 -5.37 5.98 -3.93
CA LEU A 56 -4.31 6.70 -4.63
C LEU A 56 -4.67 6.85 -6.11
N PRO A 57 -4.32 7.96 -6.75
CA PRO A 57 -4.41 8.07 -8.19
C PRO A 57 -3.38 7.13 -8.85
N VAL A 58 -3.62 6.73 -10.08
CA VAL A 58 -2.64 5.98 -10.88
C VAL A 58 -1.80 6.99 -11.67
N GLU A 59 -1.00 7.75 -10.94
CA GLU A 59 -0.14 8.82 -11.46
C GLU A 59 1.22 8.70 -10.76
N PHE A 60 2.30 8.62 -11.52
CA PHE A 60 3.64 8.33 -10.98
C PHE A 60 4.05 9.28 -9.82
N ASP A 61 4.44 10.50 -10.12
CA ASP A 61 5.01 11.41 -9.10
C ASP A 61 3.98 11.83 -8.04
N ARG A 62 2.73 11.98 -8.44
CA ARG A 62 1.65 12.39 -7.54
C ARG A 62 1.36 11.34 -6.47
N THR A 63 1.36 10.07 -6.84
CA THR A 63 1.18 8.95 -5.90
C THR A 63 2.29 8.94 -4.86
N THR A 64 3.54 9.09 -5.28
CA THR A 64 4.70 9.16 -4.40
C THR A 64 4.59 10.33 -3.41
N GLY A 65 4.26 11.53 -3.89
CA GLY A 65 4.08 12.71 -3.05
C GLY A 65 2.98 12.53 -1.99
N ILE A 66 1.83 11.96 -2.37
CA ILE A 66 0.74 11.66 -1.43
C ILE A 66 1.18 10.67 -0.36
N LEU A 67 1.90 9.60 -0.74
CA LEU A 67 2.39 8.61 0.21
C LEU A 67 3.39 9.20 1.20
N GLU A 68 4.32 10.02 0.73
CA GLU A 68 5.28 10.71 1.60
C GLU A 68 4.59 11.61 2.64
N GLU A 69 3.61 12.42 2.21
CA GLU A 69 2.83 13.27 3.10
C GLU A 69 2.07 12.46 4.15
N LEU A 70 1.42 11.36 3.73
CA LEU A 70 0.69 10.48 4.63
C LEU A 70 1.61 9.82 5.66
N VAL A 71 2.76 9.32 5.24
CA VAL A 71 3.73 8.69 6.15
C VAL A 71 4.24 9.70 7.16
N LYS A 72 4.59 10.91 6.72
CA LYS A 72 5.06 12.00 7.61
C LYS A 72 3.98 12.42 8.61
N LYS A 73 2.73 12.56 8.14
CA LYS A 73 1.61 13.01 8.97
C LYS A 73 1.14 11.95 9.96
N GLU A 74 0.95 10.73 9.49
CA GLU A 74 0.28 9.67 10.25
C GLU A 74 1.26 8.80 11.04
N SER A 75 2.53 8.75 10.64
CA SER A 75 3.56 7.90 11.24
C SER A 75 3.07 6.45 11.46
N PRO A 76 2.65 5.72 10.40
CA PRO A 76 2.11 4.37 10.54
C PRO A 76 3.18 3.38 10.98
N ASP A 77 2.79 2.37 11.77
CA ASP A 77 3.65 1.22 12.11
C ASP A 77 3.83 0.27 10.91
N ILE A 78 2.80 0.19 10.06
CA ILE A 78 2.75 -0.70 8.90
C ILE A 78 2.14 0.05 7.72
N ILE A 79 2.73 -0.14 6.54
CA ILE A 79 2.14 0.28 5.26
C ILE A 79 1.80 -0.98 4.49
N LEU A 80 0.54 -1.12 4.09
CA LEU A 80 0.05 -2.21 3.26
C LEU A 80 -0.58 -1.61 2.00
N SER A 81 0.06 -1.84 0.86
CA SER A 81 -0.41 -1.34 -0.43
C SER A 81 -1.03 -2.45 -1.26
N LEU A 82 -2.25 -2.23 -1.74
CA LEU A 82 -2.96 -3.14 -2.62
C LEU A 82 -2.96 -2.58 -4.03
N GLY A 83 -2.70 -3.43 -5.01
CA GLY A 83 -2.74 -3.10 -6.42
C GLY A 83 -3.54 -4.14 -7.22
N GLN A 84 -3.81 -3.85 -8.47
CA GLN A 84 -4.46 -4.76 -9.40
C GLN A 84 -3.43 -5.35 -10.37
N ALA A 85 -3.21 -6.68 -10.32
CA ALA A 85 -2.49 -7.43 -11.33
C ALA A 85 -3.50 -7.91 -12.40
N GLY A 86 -3.63 -7.15 -13.49
CA GLY A 86 -4.76 -7.26 -14.43
C GLY A 86 -4.92 -8.61 -15.13
N ASN A 87 -3.89 -9.44 -15.19
CA ASN A 87 -3.89 -10.72 -15.92
C ASN A 87 -3.58 -11.92 -15.01
N SER A 88 -3.64 -11.75 -13.70
CA SER A 88 -3.37 -12.84 -12.75
C SER A 88 -4.66 -13.29 -12.07
N PRO A 89 -4.94 -14.60 -12.02
CA PRO A 89 -6.02 -15.16 -11.22
C PRO A 89 -5.62 -15.36 -9.75
N TYR A 90 -4.41 -15.00 -9.37
CA TYR A 90 -3.86 -15.21 -8.02
C TYR A 90 -3.63 -13.90 -7.30
N ILE A 91 -3.63 -13.95 -5.95
CA ILE A 91 -3.14 -12.88 -5.10
C ILE A 91 -1.62 -13.04 -4.99
N HIS A 92 -0.90 -12.01 -5.39
CA HIS A 92 0.56 -11.94 -5.25
C HIS A 92 0.93 -11.19 -3.97
N VAL A 93 1.81 -11.75 -3.18
CA VAL A 93 2.40 -11.07 -2.02
C VAL A 93 3.80 -10.64 -2.41
N GLU A 94 3.95 -9.36 -2.72
CA GLU A 94 5.22 -8.81 -3.19
C GLU A 94 6.23 -8.74 -2.05
N ARG A 95 7.43 -9.27 -2.30
CA ARG A 95 8.51 -9.31 -1.35
C ARG A 95 9.52 -8.20 -1.54
N VAL A 96 9.64 -7.69 -2.77
CA VAL A 96 10.66 -6.72 -3.15
C VAL A 96 9.97 -5.53 -3.80
N ALA A 97 10.27 -4.33 -3.32
CA ALA A 97 9.94 -3.08 -3.97
C ALA A 97 11.18 -2.54 -4.68
N ILE A 98 11.08 -2.24 -5.95
CA ILE A 98 12.15 -1.63 -6.74
C ILE A 98 11.99 -0.11 -6.77
N ASN A 99 13.12 0.61 -6.81
CA ASN A 99 13.17 2.06 -6.87
C ASN A 99 13.08 2.54 -8.32
N MET A 100 11.99 2.18 -9.00
CA MET A 100 11.85 2.42 -10.44
C MET A 100 10.39 2.70 -10.82
N ASP A 101 10.19 3.75 -11.60
CA ASP A 101 8.95 4.04 -12.32
C ASP A 101 9.06 3.47 -13.74
N ASN A 102 8.20 2.54 -14.10
CA ASN A 102 8.22 1.96 -15.44
C ASN A 102 6.81 1.62 -15.93
N GLY A 103 6.39 2.25 -17.03
CA GLY A 103 5.16 1.94 -17.74
C GLY A 103 5.36 1.00 -18.94
N MET A 104 6.59 0.55 -19.22
CA MET A 104 6.87 -0.36 -20.34
C MET A 104 6.21 -1.71 -20.12
N TYR A 105 5.52 -2.22 -21.14
CA TYR A 105 5.05 -3.61 -21.13
C TYR A 105 6.24 -4.59 -21.10
N SER A 106 6.02 -5.75 -20.46
CA SER A 106 7.06 -6.77 -20.30
C SER A 106 7.65 -7.30 -21.61
N ASP A 107 6.90 -7.19 -22.70
CA ASP A 107 7.35 -7.55 -24.06
C ASP A 107 8.04 -6.41 -24.82
N GLY A 108 8.13 -5.22 -24.23
CA GLY A 108 8.77 -4.05 -24.81
C GLY A 108 8.02 -3.40 -25.98
N THR A 109 6.76 -3.78 -26.21
CA THR A 109 6.01 -3.34 -27.40
C THR A 109 5.40 -1.96 -27.26
N ALA A 110 5.10 -1.52 -26.05
CA ALA A 110 4.48 -0.22 -25.79
C ALA A 110 4.77 0.29 -24.37
N VAL A 111 4.65 1.60 -24.18
CA VAL A 111 4.65 2.25 -22.86
C VAL A 111 3.21 2.61 -22.52
N LEU A 112 2.78 2.24 -21.32
CA LEU A 112 1.49 2.64 -20.78
C LEU A 112 1.65 3.96 -20.04
N ALA A 113 0.96 4.99 -20.53
CA ALA A 113 0.85 6.23 -19.79
C ALA A 113 0.04 6.06 -18.51
N ASP A 114 0.38 6.81 -17.49
CA ASP A 114 -0.44 6.91 -16.27
C ASP A 114 -1.78 7.65 -16.54
N SER A 115 -2.60 7.83 -15.50
CA SER A 115 -3.92 8.48 -15.64
C SER A 115 -3.84 9.98 -16.00
N ALA A 116 -2.67 10.60 -15.83
CA ALA A 116 -2.38 11.97 -16.27
C ALA A 116 -1.78 12.05 -17.69
N GLY A 117 -1.56 10.90 -18.33
CA GLY A 117 -0.94 10.81 -19.66
C GLY A 117 0.58 10.88 -19.66
N VAL A 118 1.21 10.65 -18.50
CA VAL A 118 2.67 10.64 -18.34
C VAL A 118 3.20 9.24 -18.63
N GLU A 119 4.19 9.15 -19.51
CA GLU A 119 4.93 7.93 -19.82
C GLU A 119 6.28 7.95 -19.11
N LYS A 120 6.64 6.84 -18.45
CA LYS A 120 7.97 6.66 -17.84
C LYS A 120 8.54 5.30 -18.21
N VAL A 121 9.83 5.29 -18.48
CA VAL A 121 10.62 4.08 -18.74
C VAL A 121 11.87 4.15 -17.91
N ASP A 122 12.06 3.19 -17.03
CA ASP A 122 13.25 3.04 -16.18
C ASP A 122 13.62 4.31 -15.39
N GLY A 123 12.60 5.09 -15.00
CA GLY A 123 12.77 6.27 -14.14
C GLY A 123 13.13 5.88 -12.71
N VAL A 124 14.10 6.57 -12.11
CA VAL A 124 14.42 6.39 -10.68
C VAL A 124 13.48 7.23 -9.83
N ILE A 125 12.79 6.62 -8.86
CA ILE A 125 11.84 7.33 -7.97
C ILE A 125 12.59 8.20 -6.95
N PHE A 126 13.57 7.62 -6.26
CA PHE A 126 14.41 8.30 -5.27
C PHE A 126 15.89 8.16 -5.66
N PRO A 127 16.51 9.22 -6.20
CA PRO A 127 17.91 9.15 -6.65
C PRO A 127 18.91 8.76 -5.56
N GLU A 128 18.64 9.14 -4.31
CA GLU A 128 19.49 8.83 -3.15
C GLU A 128 19.11 7.50 -2.46
N GLY A 129 18.10 6.79 -2.99
CA GLY A 129 17.63 5.52 -2.43
C GLY A 129 18.38 4.31 -3.00
N GLU A 130 18.20 3.17 -2.32
CA GLU A 130 18.69 1.88 -2.83
C GLU A 130 17.88 1.45 -4.07
N ASN A 131 18.45 0.58 -4.90
CA ASN A 131 17.76 0.07 -6.09
C ASN A 131 16.53 -0.78 -5.76
N ALA A 132 16.52 -1.41 -4.59
CA ALA A 132 15.41 -2.25 -4.14
C ALA A 132 15.38 -2.39 -2.62
N TYR A 133 14.17 -2.64 -2.10
CA TYR A 133 13.91 -2.83 -0.68
C TYR A 133 13.12 -4.12 -0.46
N PHE A 134 13.50 -4.91 0.54
CA PHE A 134 12.71 -6.06 0.95
C PHE A 134 11.56 -5.65 1.87
N SER A 135 10.40 -6.28 1.69
CA SER A 135 9.30 -6.16 2.64
C SER A 135 9.74 -6.62 4.03
N THR A 136 9.42 -5.83 5.05
CA THR A 136 9.62 -6.18 6.46
C THR A 136 8.43 -6.94 7.06
N LEU A 137 7.36 -7.15 6.29
CA LEU A 137 6.19 -7.91 6.70
C LEU A 137 6.49 -9.42 6.70
N PRO A 138 5.76 -10.23 7.48
CA PRO A 138 5.91 -11.68 7.53
C PRO A 138 5.31 -12.33 6.27
N VAL A 139 5.95 -12.13 5.12
CA VAL A 139 5.47 -12.51 3.78
C VAL A 139 5.01 -13.97 3.70
N TRP A 140 5.77 -14.90 4.29
CA TRP A 140 5.42 -16.33 4.26
C TRP A 140 4.16 -16.65 5.08
N ASP A 141 3.96 -15.95 6.20
CA ASP A 141 2.73 -16.11 7.00
C ASP A 141 1.52 -15.50 6.28
N LEU A 142 1.71 -14.37 5.58
CA LEU A 142 0.68 -13.79 4.74
C LEU A 142 0.27 -14.74 3.62
N ILE A 143 1.23 -15.31 2.88
CA ILE A 143 0.96 -16.29 1.81
C ILE A 143 0.18 -17.49 2.37
N ARG A 144 0.62 -18.04 3.52
CA ARG A 144 -0.09 -19.16 4.14
C ARG A 144 -1.54 -18.79 4.48
N LYS A 145 -1.76 -17.62 5.10
CA LYS A 145 -3.09 -17.13 5.46
C LYS A 145 -4.00 -16.91 4.24
N VAL A 146 -3.45 -16.36 3.16
CA VAL A 146 -4.20 -16.18 1.91
C VAL A 146 -4.62 -17.54 1.35
N ASN A 147 -3.72 -18.52 1.32
CA ASN A 147 -4.04 -19.88 0.83
C ASN A 147 -5.05 -20.62 1.72
N GLU A 148 -5.03 -20.40 3.04
CA GLU A 148 -5.99 -20.98 4.00
C GLU A 148 -7.39 -20.36 3.84
N ALA A 149 -7.47 -19.13 3.36
CA ALA A 149 -8.75 -18.43 3.18
C ALA A 149 -9.49 -18.79 1.88
N GLY A 150 -8.87 -19.52 0.96
CA GLY A 150 -9.42 -19.99 -0.32
C GLY A 150 -8.92 -19.20 -1.49
#